data_353efc77da67610a14282f1a4b2a8755
#
_entry.id   353efc77da67610a14282f1a4b2a8755
#
_cell.length_a   1.000
_cell.length_b   1.000
_cell.length_c   1.000
_cell.angle_alpha   90.00
_cell.angle_beta   90.00
_cell.angle_gamma   90.00
#
_symmetry.space_group_name_H-M   'P 1'
#
loop_
_entity.id
_entity.type
_entity.pdbx_description
1 polymer ?
#
loop_
_entity_poly.entity_id
_entity_poly.type
_entity_poly.pdbx_seq_one_letter_code
_entity_poly.pdbx_strand_id
1 'polypeptide(L)'
;EKIILVGNSAGGTVAMQTALAYPDRINALILISPAVYGSGGAPKWIKPLLNLPQMDRLGPVLVRTIRERGLEILELAWSDPGQISEDDFANYQKPLSVDRWDVGLWEFTKANGENDLESRISEITMPVLVITGADDKIIPADQSIQLASELSNASLVVIPDCGHVPQEECPTDFMNAVDTFINNLP
;
A
#
# COMPACT_ATOMS: atom_id res chain seq x y z
N GLU A 1 -1.07 4.19 25.78
CA GLU A 1 -1.72 3.07 25.08
C GLU A 1 -1.01 2.85 23.76
N LYS A 2 -0.67 1.60 23.43
CA LYS A 2 -0.03 1.22 22.15
C LYS A 2 -1.10 0.70 21.20
N ILE A 3 -0.88 0.90 19.89
CA ILE A 3 -1.82 0.52 18.84
C ILE A 3 -1.15 -0.46 17.85
N ILE A 4 -1.96 -1.20 17.11
CA ILE A 4 -1.54 -1.93 15.92
C ILE A 4 -1.89 -1.06 14.72
N LEU A 5 -0.90 -0.81 13.84
CA LEU A 5 -1.14 -0.13 12.57
C LEU A 5 -1.30 -1.14 11.45
N VAL A 6 -2.33 -0.94 10.65
CA VAL A 6 -2.60 -1.74 9.45
C VAL A 6 -2.46 -0.84 8.24
N GLY A 7 -1.72 -1.28 7.22
CA GLY A 7 -1.53 -0.49 6.00
C GLY A 7 -1.41 -1.36 4.75
N ASN A 8 -2.24 -1.07 3.74
CA ASN A 8 -2.15 -1.69 2.42
C ASN A 8 -1.39 -0.77 1.46
N SER A 9 -0.54 -1.34 0.62
CA SER A 9 0.19 -0.63 -0.45
C SER A 9 0.95 0.59 0.10
N ALA A 10 0.68 1.79 -0.39
CA ALA A 10 1.23 3.05 0.11
C ALA A 10 0.87 3.32 1.60
N GLY A 11 -0.26 2.79 2.08
CA GLY A 11 -0.62 2.82 3.51
C GLY A 11 0.38 2.04 4.37
N GLY A 12 0.98 0.98 3.83
CA GLY A 12 2.08 0.24 4.47
C GLY A 12 3.33 1.12 4.66
N THR A 13 3.70 1.90 3.63
CA THR A 13 4.79 2.90 3.73
C THR A 13 4.52 3.90 4.84
N VAL A 14 3.30 4.45 4.91
CA VAL A 14 2.89 5.40 5.96
C VAL A 14 2.93 4.75 7.35
N ALA A 15 2.47 3.50 7.48
CA ALA A 15 2.50 2.76 8.73
C ALA A 15 3.94 2.55 9.24
N MET A 16 4.85 2.15 8.35
CA MET A 16 6.27 1.95 8.69
C MET A 16 6.95 3.27 9.09
N GLN A 17 6.72 4.37 8.34
CA GLN A 17 7.24 5.69 8.69
C GLN A 17 6.69 6.18 10.04
N THR A 18 5.42 5.91 10.33
CA THR A 18 4.80 6.24 11.61
C THR A 18 5.44 5.44 12.75
N ALA A 19 5.71 4.16 12.53
CA ALA A 19 6.39 3.31 13.52
C ALA A 19 7.82 3.78 13.80
N LEU A 20 8.55 4.22 12.79
CA LEU A 20 9.88 4.81 12.94
C LEU A 20 9.86 6.16 13.69
N ALA A 21 8.82 6.96 13.48
CA ALA A 21 8.67 8.26 14.14
C ALA A 21 8.17 8.14 15.59
N TYR A 22 7.35 7.13 15.89
CA TYR A 22 6.68 6.96 17.18
C TYR A 22 6.74 5.51 17.70
N PRO A 23 7.94 4.90 17.84
CA PRO A 23 8.07 3.47 18.16
C PRO A 23 7.40 3.08 19.50
N ASP A 24 7.40 3.97 20.48
CA ASP A 24 6.79 3.74 21.79
C ASP A 24 5.25 3.67 21.74
N ARG A 25 4.64 4.14 20.66
CA ARG A 25 3.18 4.16 20.47
C ARG A 25 2.68 2.97 19.67
N ILE A 26 3.56 2.22 19.00
CA ILE A 26 3.20 1.13 18.11
C ILE A 26 3.50 -0.19 18.79
N ASN A 27 2.49 -1.06 18.87
CA ASN A 27 2.62 -2.42 19.41
C ASN A 27 3.06 -3.41 18.31
N ALA A 28 2.46 -3.30 17.13
CA ALA A 28 2.73 -4.15 15.98
C ALA A 28 2.33 -3.47 14.66
N LEU A 29 2.81 -4.00 13.55
CA LEU A 29 2.40 -3.61 12.19
C LEU A 29 1.76 -4.79 11.48
N ILE A 30 0.72 -4.52 10.67
CA ILE A 30 0.19 -5.43 9.66
C ILE A 30 0.31 -4.72 8.30
N LEU A 31 1.21 -5.21 7.47
CA LEU A 31 1.58 -4.63 6.19
C LEU A 31 1.03 -5.51 5.06
N ILE A 32 0.16 -4.95 4.23
CA ILE A 32 -0.54 -5.66 3.17
C ILE A 32 0.00 -5.17 1.84
N SER A 33 0.67 -6.02 1.07
CA SER A 33 1.29 -5.66 -0.22
C SER A 33 2.00 -4.30 -0.17
N PRO A 34 2.91 -4.04 0.79
CA PRO A 34 3.42 -2.71 1.09
C PRO A 34 4.33 -2.16 -0.02
N ALA A 35 4.13 -0.92 -0.41
CA ALA A 35 4.92 -0.22 -1.42
C ALA A 35 6.19 0.38 -0.79
N VAL A 36 7.25 -0.42 -0.60
CA VAL A 36 8.50 0.02 0.04
C VAL A 36 9.59 0.32 -0.99
N TYR A 37 9.81 -0.59 -1.92
CA TYR A 37 10.91 -0.52 -2.88
C TYR A 37 10.50 0.21 -4.14
N GLY A 38 10.68 1.51 -4.18
CA GLY A 38 10.76 2.40 -5.34
C GLY A 38 9.87 2.21 -6.58
N SER A 39 8.96 1.26 -6.57
CA SER A 39 8.24 0.76 -7.75
C SER A 39 6.98 1.55 -8.13
N GLY A 40 6.60 2.56 -7.35
CA GLY A 40 5.30 3.23 -7.54
C GLY A 40 5.34 4.73 -7.82
N GLY A 41 6.47 5.31 -8.17
CA GLY A 41 6.58 6.74 -8.37
C GLY A 41 7.08 7.15 -9.76
N ALA A 42 6.93 8.43 -10.09
CA ALA A 42 7.55 9.00 -11.26
C ALA A 42 9.08 8.81 -11.21
N PRO A 43 9.73 8.49 -12.34
CA PRO A 43 11.18 8.34 -12.39
C PRO A 43 11.89 9.55 -11.78
N LYS A 44 12.97 9.31 -11.02
CA LYS A 44 13.69 10.35 -10.28
C LYS A 44 14.08 11.57 -11.12
N TRP A 45 14.39 11.37 -12.40
CA TRP A 45 14.75 12.43 -13.33
C TRP A 45 13.57 13.33 -13.74
N ILE A 46 12.31 12.86 -13.63
CA ILE A 46 11.10 13.66 -13.93
C ILE A 46 10.65 14.48 -12.70
N LYS A 47 11.02 14.08 -11.48
CA LYS A 47 10.55 14.72 -10.25
C LYS A 47 10.77 16.24 -10.20
N PRO A 48 11.93 16.80 -10.60
CA PRO A 48 12.08 18.25 -10.64
C PRO A 48 11.06 18.94 -11.54
N LEU A 49 10.61 18.25 -12.60
CA LEU A 49 9.58 18.76 -13.50
C LEU A 49 8.19 18.76 -12.85
N LEU A 50 7.88 17.72 -12.07
CA LEU A 50 6.59 17.61 -11.36
C LEU A 50 6.44 18.70 -10.28
N ASN A 51 7.53 19.21 -9.74
CA ASN A 51 7.56 20.25 -8.72
C ASN A 51 7.54 21.69 -9.30
N LEU A 52 7.42 21.86 -10.62
CA LEU A 52 7.24 23.18 -11.21
C LEU A 52 5.86 23.76 -10.85
N PRO A 53 5.74 25.08 -10.57
CA PRO A 53 4.47 25.71 -10.23
C PRO A 53 3.36 25.54 -11.28
N GLN A 54 3.76 25.34 -12.56
CA GLN A 54 2.81 25.06 -13.64
C GLN A 54 2.13 23.68 -13.47
N MET A 55 2.85 22.72 -12.87
CA MET A 55 2.34 21.38 -12.64
C MET A 55 1.32 21.32 -11.51
N ASP A 56 1.30 22.29 -10.59
CA ASP A 56 0.23 22.39 -9.59
C ASP A 56 -1.14 22.66 -10.20
N ARG A 57 -1.17 23.18 -11.43
CA ARG A 57 -2.41 23.38 -12.21
C ARG A 57 -2.68 22.26 -13.20
N LEU A 58 -1.65 21.76 -13.87
CA LEU A 58 -1.77 20.75 -14.91
C LEU A 58 -1.87 19.32 -14.32
N GLY A 59 -1.17 19.06 -13.24
CA GLY A 59 -1.13 17.74 -12.61
C GLY A 59 -2.51 17.22 -12.21
N PRO A 60 -3.36 17.98 -11.50
CA PRO A 60 -4.73 17.57 -11.21
C PRO A 60 -5.54 17.22 -12.48
N VAL A 61 -5.34 17.94 -13.59
CA VAL A 61 -6.01 17.62 -14.86
C VAL A 61 -5.50 16.28 -15.43
N LEU A 62 -4.21 16.02 -15.32
CA LEU A 62 -3.62 14.73 -15.77
C LEU A 62 -4.14 13.55 -14.95
N VAL A 63 -4.25 13.70 -13.62
CA VAL A 63 -4.76 12.59 -12.77
C VAL A 63 -6.25 12.34 -12.96
N ARG A 64 -7.02 13.28 -13.51
CA ARG A 64 -8.45 13.05 -13.86
C ARG A 64 -8.62 11.94 -14.89
N THR A 65 -7.63 11.71 -15.75
CA THR A 65 -7.66 10.58 -16.69
C THR A 65 -7.64 9.23 -15.98
N ILE A 66 -7.13 9.16 -14.74
CA ILE A 66 -7.17 7.96 -13.90
C ILE A 66 -8.62 7.57 -13.57
N ARG A 67 -9.52 8.53 -13.45
CA ARG A 67 -10.95 8.24 -13.23
C ARG A 67 -11.56 7.42 -14.37
N GLU A 68 -11.12 7.67 -15.58
CA GLU A 68 -11.57 6.93 -16.76
C GLU A 68 -10.92 5.54 -16.86
N ARG A 69 -9.69 5.41 -16.31
CA ARG A 69 -8.90 4.17 -16.26
C ARG A 69 -8.98 3.45 -14.91
N GLY A 70 -9.76 3.98 -13.97
CA GLY A 70 -9.84 3.41 -12.61
C GLY A 70 -10.30 1.96 -12.58
N LEU A 71 -11.11 1.54 -13.54
CA LEU A 71 -11.53 0.15 -13.73
C LEU A 71 -10.34 -0.75 -14.09
N GLU A 72 -9.46 -0.32 -15.00
CA GLU A 72 -8.27 -1.08 -15.41
C GLU A 72 -7.31 -1.29 -14.22
N ILE A 73 -7.18 -0.29 -13.34
CA ILE A 73 -6.32 -0.40 -12.14
C ILE A 73 -6.95 -1.34 -11.11
N LEU A 74 -8.28 -1.29 -10.94
CA LEU A 74 -8.98 -2.21 -10.05
C LEU A 74 -8.87 -3.66 -10.54
N GLU A 75 -9.03 -3.90 -11.85
CA GLU A 75 -8.84 -5.23 -12.44
C GLU A 75 -7.41 -5.74 -12.27
N LEU A 76 -6.40 -4.87 -12.30
CA LEU A 76 -5.01 -5.23 -12.02
C LEU A 76 -4.76 -5.57 -10.54
N ALA A 77 -5.56 -5.01 -9.64
CA ALA A 77 -5.40 -5.25 -8.21
C ALA A 77 -5.90 -6.63 -7.78
N TRP A 78 -6.75 -7.27 -8.57
CA TRP A 78 -7.30 -8.61 -8.30
C TRP A 78 -6.58 -9.67 -9.14
N SER A 79 -6.38 -10.85 -8.57
CA SER A 79 -5.92 -12.03 -9.31
C SER A 79 -6.98 -12.48 -10.31
N ASP A 80 -8.24 -12.58 -9.84
CA ASP A 80 -9.42 -12.87 -10.64
C ASP A 80 -10.39 -11.68 -10.70
N PRO A 81 -10.29 -10.81 -11.73
CA PRO A 81 -11.19 -9.67 -11.90
C PRO A 81 -12.68 -10.04 -12.03
N GLY A 82 -12.98 -11.31 -12.35
CA GLY A 82 -14.37 -11.78 -12.44
C GLY A 82 -15.09 -11.84 -11.09
N GLN A 83 -14.38 -11.74 -9.99
CA GLN A 83 -14.95 -11.70 -8.63
C GLN A 83 -15.33 -10.29 -8.18
N ILE A 84 -14.92 -9.24 -8.90
CA ILE A 84 -15.21 -7.85 -8.56
C ILE A 84 -16.71 -7.61 -8.76
N SER A 85 -17.42 -7.29 -7.68
CA SER A 85 -18.83 -6.97 -7.72
C SER A 85 -19.12 -5.52 -8.16
N GLU A 86 -20.37 -5.24 -8.54
CA GLU A 86 -20.82 -3.86 -8.82
C GLU A 86 -20.66 -2.94 -7.57
N ASP A 87 -20.84 -3.49 -6.37
CA ASP A 87 -20.67 -2.77 -5.12
C ASP A 87 -19.20 -2.41 -4.87
N ASP A 88 -18.27 -3.30 -5.23
CA ASP A 88 -16.83 -3.02 -5.15
C ASP A 88 -16.47 -1.87 -6.08
N PHE A 89 -16.90 -1.91 -7.33
CA PHE A 89 -16.71 -0.81 -8.27
C PHE A 89 -17.29 0.50 -7.73
N ALA A 90 -18.49 0.49 -7.20
CA ALA A 90 -19.12 1.67 -6.63
C ALA A 90 -18.31 2.22 -5.43
N ASN A 91 -17.76 1.34 -4.58
CA ASN A 91 -16.95 1.73 -3.45
C ASN A 91 -15.63 2.38 -3.88
N TYR A 92 -14.96 1.84 -4.90
CA TYR A 92 -13.72 2.42 -5.44
C TYR A 92 -13.94 3.76 -6.15
N GLN A 93 -15.16 4.04 -6.61
CA GLN A 93 -15.50 5.35 -7.20
C GLN A 93 -15.79 6.44 -6.15
N LYS A 94 -16.19 6.06 -4.91
CA LYS A 94 -16.54 7.05 -3.85
C LYS A 94 -15.43 8.06 -3.56
N PRO A 95 -14.14 7.68 -3.39
CA PRO A 95 -13.07 8.64 -3.18
C PRO A 95 -12.93 9.65 -4.33
N LEU A 96 -13.24 9.25 -5.56
CA LEU A 96 -13.16 10.11 -6.74
C LEU A 96 -14.34 11.10 -6.85
N SER A 97 -15.30 11.05 -5.93
CA SER A 97 -16.41 11.99 -5.83
C SER A 97 -16.18 13.10 -4.77
N VAL A 98 -15.12 12.99 -3.97
CA VAL A 98 -14.76 13.99 -2.96
C VAL A 98 -14.27 15.27 -3.64
N ASP A 99 -14.61 16.43 -3.07
CA ASP A 99 -14.12 17.71 -3.60
C ASP A 99 -12.58 17.73 -3.60
N ARG A 100 -11.99 18.18 -4.71
CA ARG A 100 -10.53 18.27 -4.93
C ARG A 100 -9.76 16.94 -4.80
N TRP A 101 -10.41 15.80 -5.03
CA TRP A 101 -9.74 14.49 -5.04
C TRP A 101 -8.53 14.44 -5.99
N ASP A 102 -8.63 15.10 -7.14
CA ASP A 102 -7.62 15.20 -8.17
C ASP A 102 -6.37 15.96 -7.67
N VAL A 103 -6.57 17.02 -6.90
CA VAL A 103 -5.48 17.74 -6.24
C VAL A 103 -4.82 16.86 -5.17
N GLY A 104 -5.62 16.18 -4.33
CA GLY A 104 -5.10 15.26 -3.32
C GLY A 104 -4.27 14.13 -3.94
N LEU A 105 -4.76 13.52 -5.02
CA LEU A 105 -4.03 12.46 -5.73
C LEU A 105 -2.76 12.99 -6.41
N TRP A 106 -2.79 14.23 -6.93
CA TRP A 106 -1.61 14.88 -7.48
C TRP A 106 -0.53 15.12 -6.43
N GLU A 107 -0.90 15.68 -5.26
CA GLU A 107 0.03 15.90 -4.15
C GLU A 107 0.61 14.57 -3.64
N PHE A 108 -0.21 13.54 -3.52
CA PHE A 108 0.25 12.19 -3.19
C PHE A 108 1.27 11.66 -4.21
N THR A 109 1.03 11.87 -5.50
CA THR A 109 1.95 11.45 -6.58
C THR A 109 3.30 12.16 -6.47
N LYS A 110 3.31 13.47 -6.12
CA LYS A 110 4.54 14.23 -5.90
C LYS A 110 5.30 13.73 -4.66
N ALA A 111 4.60 13.48 -3.57
CA ALA A 111 5.19 13.04 -2.30
C ALA A 111 5.70 11.60 -2.35
N ASN A 112 5.13 10.77 -3.22
CA ASN A 112 5.47 9.36 -3.30
C ASN A 112 6.90 9.14 -3.83
N GLY A 113 7.66 8.27 -3.15
CA GLY A 113 9.01 7.86 -3.52
C GLY A 113 10.14 8.80 -3.04
N GLU A 114 9.87 9.76 -2.15
CA GLU A 114 10.90 10.51 -1.41
C GLU A 114 10.88 10.11 0.06
N ASN A 115 11.44 8.95 0.35
CA ASN A 115 11.61 8.52 1.73
C ASN A 115 12.93 7.73 1.87
N ASP A 116 13.43 7.69 3.08
CA ASP A 116 14.62 6.94 3.49
C ASP A 116 14.28 5.55 4.05
N LEU A 117 13.04 5.10 3.81
CA LEU A 117 12.46 3.91 4.46
C LEU A 117 13.27 2.65 4.20
N GLU A 118 13.70 2.42 2.94
CA GLU A 118 14.50 1.24 2.58
C GLU A 118 15.77 1.13 3.45
N SER A 119 16.44 2.25 3.73
CA SER A 119 17.67 2.27 4.53
C SER A 119 17.41 2.10 6.03
N ARG A 120 16.16 2.19 6.47
CA ARG A 120 15.74 2.20 7.88
C ARG A 120 14.87 1.00 8.27
N ILE A 121 14.67 0.05 7.38
CA ILE A 121 13.84 -1.15 7.64
C ILE A 121 14.32 -1.88 8.92
N SER A 122 15.63 -1.98 9.12
CA SER A 122 16.22 -2.65 10.29
C SER A 122 15.97 -1.94 11.63
N GLU A 123 15.53 -0.67 11.62
CA GLU A 123 15.16 0.07 12.84
C GLU A 123 13.75 -0.33 13.35
N ILE A 124 12.95 -1.01 12.52
CA ILE A 124 11.62 -1.51 12.89
C ILE A 124 11.79 -2.80 13.68
N THR A 125 11.59 -2.74 14.99
CA THR A 125 11.86 -3.85 15.92
C THR A 125 10.61 -4.48 16.52
N MET A 126 9.45 -3.80 16.44
CA MET A 126 8.17 -4.35 16.86
C MET A 126 7.74 -5.52 15.96
N PRO A 127 6.83 -6.41 16.45
CA PRO A 127 6.27 -7.47 15.62
C PRO A 127 5.62 -6.92 14.34
N VAL A 128 5.90 -7.56 13.21
CA VAL A 128 5.34 -7.21 11.90
C VAL A 128 4.74 -8.45 11.24
N LEU A 129 3.51 -8.34 10.78
CA LEU A 129 2.93 -9.29 9.84
C LEU A 129 2.97 -8.67 8.44
N VAL A 130 3.60 -9.35 7.50
CA VAL A 130 3.58 -9.00 6.08
C VAL A 130 2.68 -9.99 5.36
N ILE A 131 1.65 -9.49 4.69
CA ILE A 131 0.70 -10.29 3.90
C ILE A 131 0.75 -9.80 2.46
N THR A 132 0.76 -10.72 1.50
CA THR A 132 0.67 -10.40 0.07
C THR A 132 -0.06 -11.50 -0.69
N GLY A 133 -0.71 -11.15 -1.80
CA GLY A 133 -1.19 -12.14 -2.75
C GLY A 133 -0.06 -12.64 -3.63
N ALA A 134 -0.09 -13.91 -4.02
CA ALA A 134 0.91 -14.49 -4.90
C ALA A 134 0.86 -13.91 -6.32
N ASP A 135 -0.32 -13.47 -6.75
CA ASP A 135 -0.61 -12.93 -8.08
C ASP A 135 -0.71 -11.40 -8.09
N ASP A 136 -0.10 -10.72 -7.11
CA ASP A 136 -0.07 -9.25 -7.06
C ASP A 136 0.66 -8.67 -8.28
N LYS A 137 -0.11 -8.03 -9.17
CA LYS A 137 0.37 -7.41 -10.42
C LYS A 137 0.77 -5.94 -10.22
N ILE A 138 0.48 -5.35 -9.05
CA ILE A 138 0.80 -3.95 -8.72
C ILE A 138 2.12 -3.88 -7.95
N ILE A 139 2.22 -4.63 -6.85
CA ILE A 139 3.44 -4.80 -6.07
C ILE A 139 3.79 -6.29 -6.06
N PRO A 140 4.73 -6.73 -6.92
CA PRO A 140 5.09 -8.15 -7.00
C PRO A 140 5.42 -8.75 -5.64
N ALA A 141 4.94 -9.97 -5.39
CA ALA A 141 5.04 -10.65 -4.10
C ALA A 141 6.49 -10.78 -3.58
N ASP A 142 7.47 -10.83 -4.48
CA ASP A 142 8.89 -10.87 -4.14
C ASP A 142 9.35 -9.65 -3.32
N GLN A 143 8.73 -8.47 -3.52
CA GLN A 143 9.02 -7.29 -2.71
C GLN A 143 8.55 -7.46 -1.26
N SER A 144 7.39 -8.06 -1.03
CA SER A 144 6.89 -8.38 0.32
C SER A 144 7.75 -9.47 0.98
N ILE A 145 8.20 -10.46 0.21
CA ILE A 145 9.12 -11.51 0.68
C ILE A 145 10.47 -10.89 1.07
N GLN A 146 11.00 -9.99 0.24
CA GLN A 146 12.22 -9.26 0.53
C GLN A 146 12.08 -8.46 1.83
N LEU A 147 11.01 -7.66 1.96
CA LEU A 147 10.75 -6.86 3.15
C LEU A 147 10.71 -7.72 4.41
N ALA A 148 9.99 -8.84 4.37
CA ALA A 148 9.92 -9.73 5.52
C ALA A 148 11.30 -10.31 5.91
N SER A 149 12.19 -10.51 4.95
CA SER A 149 13.55 -10.99 5.21
C SER A 149 14.48 -9.92 5.80
N GLU A 150 14.20 -8.63 5.55
CA GLU A 150 14.98 -7.50 6.06
C GLU A 150 14.51 -7.02 7.44
N LEU A 151 13.27 -7.31 7.82
CA LEU A 151 12.70 -7.01 9.12
C LEU A 151 13.19 -8.03 10.19
N SER A 152 13.58 -7.54 11.36
CA SER A 152 14.13 -8.38 12.44
C SER A 152 13.09 -9.24 13.14
N ASN A 153 11.81 -8.88 13.09
CA ASN A 153 10.72 -9.56 13.80
C ASN A 153 9.45 -9.61 12.92
N ALA A 154 9.56 -10.30 11.78
CA ALA A 154 8.48 -10.42 10.83
C ALA A 154 7.97 -11.85 10.67
N SER A 155 6.64 -11.96 10.47
CA SER A 155 5.96 -13.13 9.92
C SER A 155 5.49 -12.79 8.51
N LEU A 156 5.62 -13.73 7.57
CA LEU A 156 5.19 -13.57 6.18
C LEU A 156 4.06 -14.53 5.85
N VAL A 157 3.04 -14.05 5.20
CA VAL A 157 1.98 -14.86 4.59
C VAL A 157 1.81 -14.46 3.13
N VAL A 158 2.00 -15.43 2.23
CA VAL A 158 1.74 -15.28 0.79
C VAL A 158 0.48 -16.10 0.49
N ILE A 159 -0.59 -15.43 0.07
CA ILE A 159 -1.88 -16.06 -0.20
C ILE A 159 -1.93 -16.46 -1.68
N PRO A 160 -2.08 -17.76 -2.00
CA PRO A 160 -2.18 -18.22 -3.38
C PRO A 160 -3.47 -17.72 -4.05
N ASP A 161 -3.45 -17.59 -5.37
CA ASP A 161 -4.60 -17.18 -6.19
C ASP A 161 -5.23 -15.85 -5.70
N CYS A 162 -4.40 -14.91 -5.26
CA CYS A 162 -4.81 -13.67 -4.64
C CYS A 162 -3.95 -12.50 -5.14
N GLY A 163 -4.54 -11.33 -5.32
CA GLY A 163 -3.88 -10.14 -5.87
C GLY A 163 -3.43 -9.14 -4.80
N HIS A 164 -3.47 -7.86 -5.17
CA HIS A 164 -2.94 -6.72 -4.39
C HIS A 164 -3.78 -6.36 -3.15
N VAL A 165 -5.03 -6.80 -3.11
CA VAL A 165 -6.00 -6.45 -2.06
C VAL A 165 -6.54 -7.71 -1.35
N PRO A 166 -5.68 -8.52 -0.74
CA PRO A 166 -6.10 -9.79 -0.15
C PRO A 166 -7.17 -9.65 0.95
N GLN A 167 -7.28 -8.49 1.58
CA GLN A 167 -8.36 -8.20 2.54
C GLN A 167 -9.74 -8.15 1.88
N GLU A 168 -9.81 -7.95 0.58
CA GLU A 168 -11.05 -7.88 -0.21
C GLU A 168 -11.27 -9.14 -1.04
N GLU A 169 -10.25 -9.59 -1.77
CA GLU A 169 -10.32 -10.73 -2.66
C GLU A 169 -10.28 -12.08 -1.91
N CYS A 170 -9.47 -12.19 -0.86
CA CYS A 170 -9.22 -13.43 -0.11
C CYS A 170 -9.49 -13.26 1.40
N PRO A 171 -10.67 -12.76 1.82
CA PRO A 171 -10.91 -12.30 3.19
C PRO A 171 -10.75 -13.38 4.25
N THR A 172 -11.05 -14.63 3.92
CA THR A 172 -10.94 -15.75 4.86
C THR A 172 -9.47 -16.04 5.21
N ASP A 173 -8.61 -16.15 4.20
CA ASP A 173 -7.18 -16.44 4.43
C ASP A 173 -6.48 -15.25 5.04
N PHE A 174 -6.87 -14.03 4.61
CA PHE A 174 -6.40 -12.80 5.20
C PHE A 174 -6.72 -12.72 6.70
N MET A 175 -7.97 -12.94 7.10
CA MET A 175 -8.38 -12.88 8.51
C MET A 175 -7.74 -13.99 9.35
N ASN A 176 -7.58 -15.20 8.81
CA ASN A 176 -6.86 -16.29 9.49
C ASN A 176 -5.39 -15.91 9.81
N ALA A 177 -4.72 -15.23 8.87
CA ALA A 177 -3.37 -14.74 9.09
C ALA A 177 -3.32 -13.66 10.17
N VAL A 178 -4.25 -12.69 10.11
CA VAL A 178 -4.37 -11.59 11.09
C VAL A 178 -4.67 -12.13 12.48
N ASP A 179 -5.66 -13.01 12.63
CA ASP A 179 -6.04 -13.59 13.92
C ASP A 179 -4.89 -14.40 14.53
N THR A 180 -4.21 -15.20 13.70
CA THR A 180 -3.03 -15.96 14.12
C THR A 180 -1.95 -15.02 14.65
N PHE A 181 -1.67 -13.94 13.95
CA PHE A 181 -0.65 -12.97 14.36
C PHE A 181 -1.03 -12.25 15.66
N ILE A 182 -2.25 -11.75 15.76
CA ILE A 182 -2.71 -11.00 16.94
C ILE A 182 -2.71 -11.89 18.19
N ASN A 183 -3.15 -13.14 18.08
CA ASN A 183 -3.18 -14.07 19.20
C ASN A 183 -1.78 -14.47 19.70
N ASN A 184 -0.74 -14.29 18.90
CA ASN A 184 0.66 -14.59 19.25
C ASN A 184 1.46 -13.32 19.64
N LEU A 185 0.85 -12.14 19.69
CA LEU A 185 1.53 -10.94 20.16
C LEU A 185 1.87 -11.05 21.66
N PRO A 186 3.05 -10.54 22.08
CA PRO A 186 3.50 -10.59 23.47
C PRO A 186 2.66 -9.71 24.41
#